data_2d47f457e39b1e9b0fd75c9533114232
#
_entry.id   2d47f457e39b1e9b0fd75c9533114232
#
_cell.length_a   1.000
_cell.length_b   1.000
_cell.length_c   1.000
_cell.angle_alpha   90.00
_cell.angle_beta   90.00
_cell.angle_gamma   90.00
#
_symmetry.space_group_name_H-M   'P 1'
#
loop_
_entity.id
_entity.type
_entity.pdbx_description
1 polymer ?
#
loop_
_entity_poly.entity_id
_entity_poly.type
_entity_poly.pdbx_seq_one_letter_code
_entity_poly.pdbx_strand_id
1 'polypeptide(L)'
;MPVLSHDGADLFYQVEGKGPPLLLIMGLGYPSDMWWRVLPWLTPHFTTVRFDNRGVGRTGPGAERPYSVERMALDARAVLHAAGFARGTVFGVSMGGTIAQELALTYPEAVDRLVLGCSHPGGADVVIDEEALALLANRGAMTPQEAAEASIPFVYAPGTPRADIDADLAVRAAHPTDPAGYMAQLTDTIAWRGSLARLPGLAIPTLLVHGDLDRLVPVENSRRMAEVLPSARLEVLAGASHIFMTDQPERTRAVVESFLIQDQ
;
A
#
# COMPACT_ATOMS: atom_id res chain seq x y z
N MET A 1 -7.78 11.79 -18.25
CA MET A 1 -7.40 11.46 -16.86
C MET A 1 -6.04 12.09 -16.62
N PRO A 2 -5.79 12.71 -15.48
CA PRO A 2 -4.55 13.43 -15.27
C PRO A 2 -3.33 12.50 -15.22
N VAL A 3 -2.23 12.96 -15.78
CA VAL A 3 -0.91 12.33 -15.78
C VAL A 3 0.09 13.37 -15.34
N LEU A 4 0.98 13.02 -14.42
CA LEU A 4 2.07 13.85 -13.94
C LEU A 4 3.40 13.31 -14.46
N SER A 5 4.09 14.04 -15.32
CA SER A 5 5.48 13.73 -15.67
C SER A 5 6.39 14.11 -14.51
N HIS A 6 7.02 13.15 -13.88
CA HIS A 6 7.87 13.33 -12.70
C HIS A 6 9.01 12.31 -12.71
N ASP A 7 10.24 12.80 -12.66
CA ASP A 7 11.45 12.01 -12.47
C ASP A 7 11.50 10.74 -13.34
N GLY A 8 11.33 10.90 -14.67
CA GLY A 8 11.36 9.83 -15.66
C GLY A 8 10.18 8.85 -15.63
N ALA A 9 9.05 9.25 -15.04
CA ALA A 9 7.80 8.51 -15.09
C ALA A 9 6.62 9.43 -15.43
N ASP A 10 5.67 8.92 -16.18
CA ASP A 10 4.37 9.54 -16.42
C ASP A 10 3.33 8.91 -15.46
N LEU A 11 3.24 9.49 -14.27
CA LEU A 11 2.43 8.97 -13.18
C LEU A 11 0.94 9.22 -13.44
N PHE A 12 0.18 8.16 -13.63
CA PHE A 12 -1.27 8.23 -13.66
C PHE A 12 -1.82 8.45 -12.27
N TYR A 13 -2.73 9.42 -12.09
CA TYR A 13 -3.42 9.63 -10.82
C TYR A 13 -4.88 10.02 -10.99
N GLN A 14 -5.67 9.89 -9.94
CA GLN A 14 -7.07 10.28 -9.87
C GLN A 14 -7.34 11.01 -8.56
N VAL A 15 -8.23 12.01 -8.65
CA VAL A 15 -8.70 12.79 -7.50
C VAL A 15 -10.22 12.72 -7.48
N GLU A 16 -10.81 12.29 -6.38
CA GLU A 16 -12.26 12.16 -6.23
C GLU A 16 -12.70 12.36 -4.78
N GLY A 17 -13.97 12.71 -4.60
CA GLY A 17 -14.53 13.00 -3.28
C GLY A 17 -14.40 14.46 -2.87
N LYS A 18 -14.62 14.74 -1.60
CA LYS A 18 -14.57 16.09 -1.00
C LYS A 18 -14.14 16.01 0.46
N GLY A 19 -13.48 17.06 0.95
CA GLY A 19 -12.97 17.15 2.32
C GLY A 19 -11.44 17.19 2.34
N PRO A 20 -10.81 16.89 3.50
CA PRO A 20 -9.36 16.88 3.65
C PRO A 20 -8.70 15.88 2.70
N PRO A 21 -7.44 16.14 2.26
CA PRO A 21 -6.73 15.24 1.36
C PRO A 21 -6.35 13.92 2.02
N LEU A 22 -6.58 12.81 1.29
CA LEU A 22 -6.19 11.47 1.66
C LEU A 22 -5.46 10.81 0.49
N LEU A 23 -4.13 10.66 0.61
CA LEU A 23 -3.30 9.99 -0.38
C LEU A 23 -3.34 8.47 -0.16
N LEU A 24 -3.66 7.72 -1.20
CA LEU A 24 -3.80 6.26 -1.19
C LEU A 24 -2.67 5.62 -2.00
N ILE A 25 -1.80 4.82 -1.35
CA ILE A 25 -0.63 4.19 -1.95
C ILE A 25 -0.80 2.68 -1.94
N MET A 26 -0.96 2.08 -3.13
CA MET A 26 -1.18 0.64 -3.29
C MET A 26 0.12 -0.17 -3.20
N GLY A 27 -0.02 -1.48 -2.95
CA GLY A 27 1.08 -2.43 -2.82
C GLY A 27 1.72 -2.86 -4.13
N LEU A 28 2.68 -3.77 -4.01
CA LEU A 28 3.51 -4.31 -5.08
C LEU A 28 2.69 -4.86 -6.25
N GLY A 29 2.86 -4.27 -7.43
CA GLY A 29 2.25 -4.76 -8.66
C GLY A 29 0.73 -4.64 -8.72
N TYR A 30 0.10 -3.81 -7.89
CA TYR A 30 -1.33 -3.57 -7.91
C TYR A 30 -1.65 -2.15 -8.39
N PRO A 31 -2.60 -2.00 -9.37
CA PRO A 31 -3.06 -0.69 -9.80
C PRO A 31 -3.89 -0.01 -8.70
N SER A 32 -3.97 1.30 -8.75
CA SER A 32 -4.72 2.11 -7.79
C SER A 32 -6.24 1.84 -7.79
N ASP A 33 -6.75 1.17 -8.81
CA ASP A 33 -8.14 0.72 -8.84
C ASP A 33 -8.46 -0.30 -7.74
N MET A 34 -7.45 -0.98 -7.19
CA MET A 34 -7.64 -1.90 -6.06
C MET A 34 -8.14 -1.22 -4.77
N TRP A 35 -8.18 0.10 -4.73
CA TRP A 35 -8.86 0.85 -3.67
C TRP A 35 -10.40 0.85 -3.79
N TRP A 36 -10.97 0.20 -4.81
CA TRP A 36 -12.40 0.23 -5.15
C TRP A 36 -13.35 -0.13 -3.98
N ARG A 37 -12.92 -1.01 -3.06
CA ARG A 37 -13.73 -1.42 -1.91
C ARG A 37 -13.80 -0.35 -0.83
N VAL A 38 -12.80 0.51 -0.74
CA VAL A 38 -12.73 1.52 0.31
C VAL A 38 -13.16 2.92 -0.16
N LEU A 39 -13.07 3.21 -1.44
CA LEU A 39 -13.46 4.50 -2.01
C LEU A 39 -14.90 4.90 -1.68
N PRO A 40 -15.93 3.99 -1.74
CA PRO A 40 -17.31 4.38 -1.48
C PRO A 40 -17.58 4.98 -0.09
N TRP A 41 -16.77 4.60 0.91
CA TRP A 41 -16.90 5.14 2.25
C TRP A 41 -15.85 6.21 2.59
N LEU A 42 -14.78 6.34 1.82
CA LEU A 42 -13.78 7.41 2.00
C LEU A 42 -14.20 8.70 1.28
N THR A 43 -14.66 8.63 0.05
CA THR A 43 -14.93 9.80 -0.79
C THR A 43 -16.05 10.75 -0.27
N PRO A 44 -17.01 10.31 0.56
CA PRO A 44 -17.92 11.23 1.22
C PRO A 44 -17.25 12.17 2.23
N HIS A 45 -16.11 11.78 2.79
CA HIS A 45 -15.41 12.47 3.88
C HIS A 45 -14.07 13.07 3.50
N PHE A 46 -13.43 12.55 2.45
CA PHE A 46 -12.09 12.93 2.02
C PHE A 46 -12.01 13.22 0.53
N THR A 47 -11.13 14.13 0.15
CA THR A 47 -10.63 14.21 -1.21
C THR A 47 -9.54 13.17 -1.36
N THR A 48 -9.88 12.00 -1.93
CA THR A 48 -8.95 10.89 -2.15
C THR A 48 -8.07 11.19 -3.36
N VAL A 49 -6.77 11.00 -3.19
CA VAL A 49 -5.76 11.06 -4.25
C VAL A 49 -5.14 9.68 -4.36
N ARG A 50 -5.32 9.00 -5.49
CA ARG A 50 -4.75 7.67 -5.73
C ARG A 50 -3.99 7.66 -7.05
N PHE A 51 -2.94 6.86 -7.13
CA PHE A 51 -2.07 6.80 -8.30
C PHE A 51 -1.53 5.40 -8.52
N ASP A 52 -1.17 5.09 -9.76
CA ASP A 52 -0.45 3.88 -10.09
C ASP A 52 1.04 4.12 -9.87
N ASN A 53 1.66 3.34 -8.96
CA ASN A 53 3.10 3.42 -8.73
C ASN A 53 3.88 3.19 -10.03
N ARG A 54 5.12 3.71 -10.13
CA ARG A 54 5.94 3.49 -11.34
C ARG A 54 6.08 2.02 -11.68
N GLY A 55 5.91 1.68 -12.96
CA GLY A 55 5.92 0.31 -13.47
C GLY A 55 4.62 -0.47 -13.31
N VAL A 56 3.53 0.17 -12.87
CA VAL A 56 2.22 -0.47 -12.64
C VAL A 56 1.14 0.16 -13.50
N GLY A 57 0.22 -0.64 -13.98
CA GLY A 57 -1.03 -0.20 -14.58
C GLY A 57 -0.83 0.86 -15.67
N ARG A 58 -1.43 2.02 -15.51
CA ARG A 58 -1.39 3.14 -16.45
C ARG A 58 -0.10 3.98 -16.37
N THR A 59 0.66 3.87 -15.27
CA THR A 59 2.02 4.43 -15.19
C THR A 59 3.03 3.60 -16.00
N GLY A 60 2.71 2.32 -16.23
CA GLY A 60 3.34 1.45 -17.22
C GLY A 60 4.85 1.23 -17.08
N PRO A 61 5.41 0.45 -18.02
CA PRO A 61 6.82 0.05 -18.03
C PRO A 61 7.77 1.15 -18.53
N GLY A 62 7.26 2.26 -19.01
CA GLY A 62 8.06 3.40 -19.51
C GLY A 62 8.77 4.21 -18.42
N ALA A 63 8.48 3.94 -17.14
CA ALA A 63 9.12 4.63 -16.05
C ALA A 63 10.61 4.26 -15.92
N GLU A 64 11.46 5.27 -15.68
CA GLU A 64 12.89 5.07 -15.47
C GLU A 64 13.20 4.36 -14.15
N ARG A 65 14.25 3.52 -14.15
CA ARG A 65 14.78 2.87 -12.94
C ARG A 65 15.84 3.73 -12.25
N PRO A 66 16.13 3.51 -10.95
CA PRO A 66 15.55 2.49 -10.06
C PRO A 66 14.13 2.84 -9.58
N TYR A 67 13.37 1.84 -9.10
CA TYR A 67 12.07 2.03 -8.45
C TYR A 67 12.23 1.98 -6.92
N SER A 68 13.27 2.61 -6.40
CA SER A 68 13.55 2.57 -4.96
C SER A 68 12.39 3.14 -4.15
N VAL A 69 12.24 2.69 -2.91
CA VAL A 69 11.18 3.16 -2.00
C VAL A 69 11.28 4.67 -1.80
N GLU A 70 12.50 5.21 -1.73
CA GLU A 70 12.77 6.65 -1.62
C GLU A 70 12.25 7.42 -2.85
N ARG A 71 12.49 6.88 -4.05
CA ARG A 71 12.01 7.48 -5.30
C ARG A 71 10.49 7.42 -5.41
N MET A 72 9.89 6.29 -5.04
CA MET A 72 8.42 6.16 -5.00
C MET A 72 7.78 7.06 -3.94
N ALA A 73 8.47 7.36 -2.84
CA ALA A 73 8.01 8.35 -1.85
C ALA A 73 8.03 9.78 -2.42
N LEU A 74 9.02 10.12 -3.25
CA LEU A 74 9.02 11.39 -4.00
C LEU A 74 7.88 11.46 -5.01
N ASP A 75 7.57 10.36 -5.71
CA ASP A 75 6.41 10.28 -6.61
C ASP A 75 5.11 10.53 -5.86
N ALA A 76 4.92 9.88 -4.73
CA ALA A 76 3.74 10.02 -3.88
C ALA A 76 3.54 11.49 -3.43
N ARG A 77 4.64 12.16 -3.01
CA ARG A 77 4.63 13.58 -2.68
C ARG A 77 4.31 14.45 -3.89
N ALA A 78 4.91 14.17 -5.04
CA ALA A 78 4.68 14.94 -6.28
C ALA A 78 3.23 14.82 -6.74
N VAL A 79 2.62 13.63 -6.66
CA VAL A 79 1.21 13.40 -6.97
C VAL A 79 0.30 14.17 -6.02
N LEU A 80 0.58 14.18 -4.71
CA LEU A 80 -0.19 14.97 -3.74
C LEU A 80 -0.14 16.46 -4.08
N HIS A 81 1.04 16.98 -4.41
CA HIS A 81 1.21 18.36 -4.87
C HIS A 81 0.48 18.67 -6.18
N ALA A 82 0.55 17.77 -7.17
CA ALA A 82 -0.16 17.92 -8.44
C ALA A 82 -1.68 17.90 -8.27
N ALA A 83 -2.18 17.22 -7.23
CA ALA A 83 -3.59 17.26 -6.83
C ALA A 83 -3.98 18.56 -6.09
N GLY A 84 -3.03 19.48 -5.85
CA GLY A 84 -3.27 20.79 -5.22
C GLY A 84 -3.06 20.81 -3.70
N PHE A 85 -2.44 19.77 -3.11
CA PHE A 85 -2.28 19.67 -1.66
C PHE A 85 -0.80 19.63 -1.25
N ALA A 86 -0.40 20.47 -0.30
CA ALA A 86 0.96 20.47 0.25
C ALA A 86 1.16 19.37 1.29
N ARG A 87 0.08 18.93 1.96
CA ARG A 87 0.06 17.90 3.00
C ARG A 87 -1.26 17.18 3.02
N GLY A 88 -1.31 16.01 3.64
CA GLY A 88 -2.53 15.22 3.81
C GLY A 88 -2.34 13.98 4.66
N THR A 89 -3.43 13.29 4.94
CA THR A 89 -3.37 11.93 5.49
C THR A 89 -2.85 10.97 4.43
N VAL A 90 -2.04 9.99 4.81
CA VAL A 90 -1.49 8.99 3.90
C VAL A 90 -1.92 7.60 4.36
N PHE A 91 -2.51 6.83 3.45
CA PHE A 91 -2.85 5.43 3.67
C PHE A 91 -2.12 4.56 2.65
N GLY A 92 -1.13 3.82 3.13
CA GLY A 92 -0.36 2.87 2.32
C GLY A 92 -0.58 1.43 2.76
N VAL A 93 -0.69 0.50 1.80
CA VAL A 93 -0.81 -0.93 2.08
C VAL A 93 0.38 -1.71 1.53
N SER A 94 0.90 -2.70 2.28
CA SER A 94 2.00 -3.56 1.84
C SER A 94 3.24 -2.72 1.44
N MET A 95 3.78 -2.88 0.24
CA MET A 95 4.82 -1.98 -0.32
C MET A 95 4.38 -0.50 -0.27
N GLY A 96 3.11 -0.19 -0.51
CA GLY A 96 2.60 1.19 -0.35
C GLY A 96 2.77 1.71 1.07
N GLY A 97 2.74 0.84 2.07
CA GLY A 97 3.05 1.20 3.45
C GLY A 97 4.55 1.48 3.68
N THR A 98 5.47 0.80 2.97
CA THR A 98 6.90 1.14 3.02
C THR A 98 7.17 2.50 2.38
N ILE A 99 6.49 2.79 1.25
CA ILE A 99 6.54 4.11 0.59
C ILE A 99 5.99 5.20 1.52
N ALA A 100 4.87 4.95 2.19
CA ALA A 100 4.26 5.88 3.13
C ALA A 100 5.16 6.15 4.36
N GLN A 101 5.85 5.13 4.87
CA GLN A 101 6.85 5.27 5.93
C GLN A 101 8.01 6.17 5.47
N GLU A 102 8.58 5.90 4.28
CA GLU A 102 9.69 6.70 3.74
C GLU A 102 9.27 8.14 3.48
N LEU A 103 8.05 8.37 2.97
CA LEU A 103 7.47 9.70 2.80
C LEU A 103 7.38 10.45 4.13
N ALA A 104 6.82 9.81 5.17
CA ALA A 104 6.65 10.42 6.49
C ALA A 104 7.98 10.70 7.20
N LEU A 105 8.98 9.82 7.03
CA LEU A 105 10.31 9.95 7.62
C LEU A 105 11.17 11.02 6.94
N THR A 106 10.96 11.24 5.63
CA THR A 106 11.78 12.18 4.84
C THR A 106 11.11 13.55 4.73
N TYR A 107 9.78 13.59 4.69
CA TYR A 107 8.96 14.80 4.54
C TYR A 107 7.82 14.83 5.56
N PRO A 108 8.11 14.86 6.87
CA PRO A 108 7.08 14.80 7.92
C PRO A 108 6.06 15.94 7.82
N GLU A 109 6.47 17.09 7.25
CA GLU A 109 5.59 18.23 7.01
C GLU A 109 4.49 17.95 5.96
N ALA A 110 4.67 16.93 5.11
CA ALA A 110 3.71 16.54 4.09
C ALA A 110 2.64 15.54 4.60
N VAL A 111 2.78 15.02 5.83
CA VAL A 111 1.93 13.96 6.36
C VAL A 111 1.25 14.41 7.65
N ASP A 112 -0.08 14.43 7.66
CA ASP A 112 -0.91 14.77 8.83
C ASP A 112 -1.11 13.56 9.75
N ARG A 113 -1.47 12.43 9.16
CA ARG A 113 -1.73 11.14 9.81
C ARG A 113 -1.25 10.03 8.88
N LEU A 114 -0.91 8.88 9.44
CA LEU A 114 -0.40 7.74 8.70
C LEU A 114 -1.24 6.49 8.98
N VAL A 115 -1.71 5.81 7.94
CA VAL A 115 -2.32 4.48 8.03
C VAL A 115 -1.44 3.50 7.27
N LEU A 116 -0.95 2.48 7.97
CA LEU A 116 -0.10 1.42 7.45
C LEU A 116 -0.86 0.09 7.48
N GLY A 117 -1.36 -0.34 6.32
CA GLY A 117 -2.05 -1.63 6.18
C GLY A 117 -1.10 -2.74 5.77
N CYS A 118 -1.11 -3.89 6.45
CA CYS A 118 -0.37 -5.11 6.09
C CYS A 118 1.07 -4.84 5.61
N SER A 119 1.79 -3.90 6.25
CA SER A 119 3.11 -3.45 5.84
C SER A 119 4.22 -3.96 6.75
N HIS A 120 5.46 -3.67 6.38
CA HIS A 120 6.66 -4.11 7.09
C HIS A 120 7.70 -2.98 7.18
N PRO A 121 8.66 -3.05 8.13
CA PRO A 121 9.68 -2.02 8.28
C PRO A 121 10.82 -2.12 7.24
N GLY A 122 10.89 -3.19 6.45
CA GLY A 122 11.99 -3.44 5.52
C GLY A 122 13.34 -3.71 6.18
N GLY A 123 14.39 -3.76 5.37
CA GLY A 123 15.76 -3.97 5.86
C GLY A 123 15.96 -5.34 6.51
N ALA A 124 16.90 -5.42 7.45
CA ALA A 124 17.22 -6.65 8.18
C ALA A 124 16.16 -7.04 9.23
N ASP A 125 15.25 -6.12 9.54
CA ASP A 125 14.25 -6.31 10.61
C ASP A 125 12.94 -6.91 10.10
N VAL A 126 12.81 -7.15 8.78
CA VAL A 126 11.60 -7.71 8.19
C VAL A 126 11.42 -9.18 8.59
N VAL A 127 10.20 -9.53 9.01
CA VAL A 127 9.79 -10.93 9.19
C VAL A 127 9.21 -11.42 7.87
N ILE A 128 9.72 -12.54 7.37
CA ILE A 128 9.40 -13.08 6.05
C ILE A 128 8.85 -14.51 6.21
N ASP A 129 7.79 -14.83 5.46
CA ASP A 129 7.39 -16.21 5.17
C ASP A 129 8.20 -16.66 3.93
N GLU A 130 9.00 -17.72 4.07
CA GLU A 130 9.89 -18.21 3.01
C GLU A 130 9.13 -18.72 1.78
N GLU A 131 7.94 -19.33 1.97
CA GLU A 131 7.11 -19.81 0.87
C GLU A 131 6.50 -18.62 0.09
N ALA A 132 6.07 -17.57 0.81
CA ALA A 132 5.60 -16.33 0.20
C ALA A 132 6.71 -15.64 -0.59
N LEU A 133 7.91 -15.55 -0.05
CA LEU A 133 9.07 -14.97 -0.75
C LEU A 133 9.40 -15.77 -2.01
N ALA A 134 9.40 -17.10 -1.93
CA ALA A 134 9.62 -17.97 -3.09
C ALA A 134 8.54 -17.76 -4.17
N LEU A 135 7.28 -17.62 -3.79
CA LEU A 135 6.20 -17.28 -4.72
C LEU A 135 6.45 -15.94 -5.43
N LEU A 136 6.78 -14.90 -4.67
CA LEU A 136 7.05 -13.56 -5.24
C LEU A 136 8.22 -13.59 -6.23
N ALA A 137 9.31 -14.29 -5.89
CA ALA A 137 10.50 -14.39 -6.74
C ALA A 137 10.23 -15.17 -8.05
N ASN A 138 9.39 -16.21 -7.98
CA ASN A 138 9.06 -17.05 -9.13
C ASN A 138 7.93 -16.50 -10.02
N ARG A 139 7.30 -15.41 -9.61
CA ARG A 139 6.15 -14.84 -10.32
C ARG A 139 6.45 -14.46 -11.77
N GLY A 140 7.67 -14.05 -12.08
CA GLY A 140 8.09 -13.71 -13.44
C GLY A 140 8.09 -14.88 -14.43
N ALA A 141 8.06 -16.14 -13.94
CA ALA A 141 7.97 -17.36 -14.75
C ALA A 141 6.52 -17.84 -14.94
N MET A 142 5.53 -17.17 -14.32
CA MET A 142 4.12 -17.52 -14.36
C MET A 142 3.36 -16.61 -15.32
N THR A 143 2.28 -17.13 -15.94
CA THR A 143 1.30 -16.26 -16.55
C THR A 143 0.61 -15.39 -15.49
N PRO A 144 0.03 -14.23 -15.86
CA PRO A 144 -0.69 -13.38 -14.90
C PRO A 144 -1.80 -14.13 -14.14
N GLN A 145 -2.49 -15.06 -14.81
CA GLN A 145 -3.54 -15.88 -14.19
C GLN A 145 -2.98 -16.89 -13.19
N GLU A 146 -1.92 -17.63 -13.57
CA GLU A 146 -1.24 -18.57 -12.65
C GLU A 146 -0.69 -17.84 -11.42
N ALA A 147 -0.05 -16.69 -11.61
CA ALA A 147 0.47 -15.88 -10.52
C ALA A 147 -0.64 -15.35 -9.59
N ALA A 148 -1.82 -15.01 -10.15
CA ALA A 148 -2.98 -14.59 -9.38
C ALA A 148 -3.52 -15.73 -8.52
N GLU A 149 -3.80 -16.89 -9.12
CA GLU A 149 -4.30 -18.09 -8.42
C GLU A 149 -3.31 -18.57 -7.35
N ALA A 150 -2.03 -18.66 -7.67
CA ALA A 150 -0.99 -19.09 -6.72
C ALA A 150 -0.85 -18.15 -5.51
N SER A 151 -1.21 -16.88 -5.65
CA SER A 151 -1.13 -15.90 -4.56
C SER A 151 -2.30 -16.00 -3.58
N ILE A 152 -3.46 -16.57 -3.98
CA ILE A 152 -4.68 -16.59 -3.16
C ILE A 152 -4.44 -17.13 -1.74
N PRO A 153 -3.77 -18.27 -1.51
CA PRO A 153 -3.57 -18.81 -0.16
C PRO A 153 -2.68 -17.94 0.75
N PHE A 154 -1.98 -16.97 0.19
CA PHE A 154 -1.09 -16.08 0.93
C PHE A 154 -1.73 -14.72 1.22
N VAL A 155 -2.68 -14.30 0.39
CA VAL A 155 -3.21 -12.93 0.45
C VAL A 155 -4.66 -12.84 0.90
N TYR A 156 -5.44 -13.92 0.82
CA TYR A 156 -6.82 -13.98 1.31
C TYR A 156 -6.97 -14.96 2.47
N ALA A 157 -7.88 -14.68 3.38
CA ALA A 157 -8.24 -15.60 4.45
C ALA A 157 -8.97 -16.83 3.89
N PRO A 158 -8.81 -18.03 4.51
CA PRO A 158 -9.44 -19.25 4.00
C PRO A 158 -10.96 -19.20 3.87
N GLY A 159 -11.63 -18.28 4.60
CA GLY A 159 -13.09 -18.11 4.58
C GLY A 159 -13.58 -17.05 3.60
N THR A 160 -12.70 -16.38 2.86
CA THR A 160 -13.09 -15.32 1.93
C THR A 160 -13.87 -15.90 0.75
N PRO A 161 -15.09 -15.41 0.45
CA PRO A 161 -15.89 -15.92 -0.64
C PRO A 161 -15.17 -15.84 -1.99
N ARG A 162 -15.18 -16.90 -2.77
CA ARG A 162 -14.53 -16.94 -4.08
C ARG A 162 -15.01 -15.82 -5.01
N ALA A 163 -16.28 -15.46 -4.94
CA ALA A 163 -16.84 -14.36 -5.74
C ALA A 163 -16.20 -13.00 -5.41
N ASP A 164 -15.84 -12.75 -4.15
CA ASP A 164 -15.15 -11.53 -3.74
C ASP A 164 -13.69 -11.52 -4.24
N ILE A 165 -13.01 -12.67 -4.17
CA ILE A 165 -11.68 -12.85 -4.75
C ILE A 165 -11.71 -12.62 -6.26
N ASP A 166 -12.65 -13.22 -6.97
CA ASP A 166 -12.81 -13.09 -8.43
C ASP A 166 -13.08 -11.62 -8.82
N ALA A 167 -13.85 -10.89 -8.02
CA ALA A 167 -14.10 -9.46 -8.25
C ALA A 167 -12.79 -8.64 -8.12
N ASP A 168 -11.96 -8.90 -7.11
CA ASP A 168 -10.65 -8.24 -6.97
C ASP A 168 -9.71 -8.60 -8.12
N LEU A 169 -9.67 -9.88 -8.52
CA LEU A 169 -8.86 -10.33 -9.66
C LEU A 169 -9.29 -9.66 -10.97
N ALA A 170 -10.59 -9.47 -11.17
CA ALA A 170 -11.12 -8.76 -12.35
C ALA A 170 -10.70 -7.28 -12.37
N VAL A 171 -10.77 -6.58 -11.23
CA VAL A 171 -10.30 -5.19 -11.10
C VAL A 171 -8.81 -5.10 -11.40
N ARG A 172 -8.01 -6.01 -10.85
CA ARG A 172 -6.57 -6.08 -11.08
C ARG A 172 -6.22 -6.35 -12.54
N ALA A 173 -6.97 -7.23 -13.21
CA ALA A 173 -6.73 -7.62 -14.60
C ALA A 173 -7.06 -6.52 -15.61
N ALA A 174 -7.88 -5.52 -15.23
CA ALA A 174 -8.22 -4.39 -16.09
C ALA A 174 -7.01 -3.51 -16.43
N HIS A 175 -6.03 -3.42 -15.53
CA HIS A 175 -4.78 -2.67 -15.72
C HIS A 175 -3.60 -3.52 -15.24
N PRO A 176 -3.17 -4.53 -16.05
CA PRO A 176 -2.15 -5.47 -15.65
C PRO A 176 -0.78 -4.80 -15.50
N THR A 177 -0.01 -5.27 -14.54
CA THR A 177 1.38 -4.85 -14.35
C THR A 177 2.29 -5.65 -15.24
N ASP A 178 3.17 -4.95 -15.96
CA ASP A 178 4.24 -5.58 -16.73
C ASP A 178 5.18 -6.38 -15.81
N PRO A 179 5.58 -7.61 -16.18
CA PRO A 179 6.49 -8.42 -15.37
C PRO A 179 7.81 -7.73 -15.01
N ALA A 180 8.39 -6.94 -15.92
CA ALA A 180 9.62 -6.20 -15.63
C ALA A 180 9.40 -5.06 -14.62
N GLY A 181 8.25 -4.38 -14.68
CA GLY A 181 7.84 -3.38 -13.69
C GLY A 181 7.63 -3.99 -12.30
N TYR A 182 6.94 -5.14 -12.24
CA TYR A 182 6.77 -5.90 -11.00
C TYR A 182 8.10 -6.30 -10.37
N MET A 183 9.01 -6.91 -11.16
CA MET A 183 10.32 -7.34 -10.66
C MET A 183 11.21 -6.17 -10.23
N ALA A 184 11.11 -5.02 -10.89
CA ALA A 184 11.80 -3.82 -10.46
C ALA A 184 11.32 -3.34 -9.09
N GLN A 185 10.00 -3.23 -8.90
CA GLN A 185 9.43 -2.88 -7.59
C GLN A 185 9.84 -3.87 -6.50
N LEU A 186 9.75 -5.18 -6.78
CA LEU A 186 10.11 -6.22 -5.80
C LEU A 186 11.59 -6.10 -5.39
N THR A 187 12.49 -6.05 -6.37
CA THR A 187 13.94 -5.98 -6.14
C THR A 187 14.33 -4.74 -5.33
N ASP A 188 13.78 -3.58 -5.72
CA ASP A 188 14.13 -2.32 -5.09
C ASP A 188 13.48 -2.17 -3.70
N THR A 189 12.31 -2.79 -3.47
CA THR A 189 11.69 -2.86 -2.14
C THR A 189 12.49 -3.75 -1.19
N ILE A 190 12.98 -4.90 -1.67
CA ILE A 190 13.86 -5.78 -0.89
C ILE A 190 15.18 -5.08 -0.55
N ALA A 191 15.72 -4.28 -1.48
CA ALA A 191 16.95 -3.53 -1.28
C ALA A 191 16.80 -2.31 -0.35
N TRP A 192 15.58 -1.92 -0.01
CA TRP A 192 15.34 -0.78 0.88
C TRP A 192 15.96 -1.00 2.26
N ARG A 193 16.69 0.01 2.75
CA ARG A 193 17.41 -0.02 4.04
C ARG A 193 16.52 -0.21 5.27
N GLY A 194 15.18 -0.04 5.10
CA GLY A 194 14.22 -0.15 6.18
C GLY A 194 14.02 1.13 6.99
N SER A 195 13.03 1.07 7.87
CA SER A 195 12.55 2.19 8.66
C SER A 195 12.71 1.99 10.17
N LEU A 196 12.78 0.75 10.68
CA LEU A 196 12.57 0.44 12.10
C LEU A 196 13.43 1.32 13.04
N ALA A 197 14.70 1.51 12.73
CA ALA A 197 15.61 2.35 13.53
C ALA A 197 15.28 3.86 13.45
N ARG A 198 14.48 4.30 12.46
CA ARG A 198 14.11 5.72 12.24
C ARG A 198 12.71 6.04 12.79
N LEU A 199 11.83 5.03 12.91
CA LEU A 199 10.45 5.19 13.39
C LEU A 199 10.31 5.81 14.79
N PRO A 200 11.24 5.61 15.77
CA PRO A 200 11.16 6.31 17.06
C PRO A 200 11.15 7.84 16.96
N GLY A 201 11.67 8.41 15.88
CA GLY A 201 11.65 9.87 15.62
C GLY A 201 10.36 10.36 14.96
N LEU A 202 9.43 9.48 14.59
CA LEU A 202 8.21 9.85 13.88
C LEU A 202 7.06 10.11 14.86
N ALA A 203 6.75 11.38 15.10
CA ALA A 203 5.68 11.81 16.02
C ALA A 203 4.28 11.91 15.35
N ILE A 204 4.14 11.48 14.11
CA ILE A 204 2.88 11.53 13.36
C ILE A 204 1.92 10.47 13.91
N PRO A 205 0.64 10.82 14.21
CA PRO A 205 -0.37 9.85 14.60
C PRO A 205 -0.46 8.73 13.56
N THR A 206 -0.24 7.48 14.00
CA THR A 206 -0.12 6.33 13.09
C THR A 206 -1.06 5.21 13.50
N LEU A 207 -1.86 4.72 12.56
CA LEU A 207 -2.63 3.49 12.67
C LEU A 207 -1.95 2.39 11.88
N LEU A 208 -1.67 1.26 12.53
CA LEU A 208 -1.28 0.02 11.86
C LEU A 208 -2.49 -0.91 11.83
N VAL A 209 -2.85 -1.42 10.64
CA VAL A 209 -3.94 -2.38 10.45
C VAL A 209 -3.39 -3.63 9.79
N HIS A 210 -3.62 -4.81 10.38
CA HIS A 210 -3.04 -6.04 9.86
C HIS A 210 -3.96 -7.23 10.12
N GLY A 211 -4.07 -8.15 9.16
CA GLY A 211 -4.73 -9.43 9.35
C GLY A 211 -3.84 -10.43 10.09
N ASP A 212 -4.39 -11.19 11.03
CA ASP A 212 -3.60 -12.18 11.80
C ASP A 212 -3.26 -13.46 11.00
N LEU A 213 -3.93 -13.64 9.84
CA LEU A 213 -3.68 -14.77 8.94
C LEU A 213 -2.81 -14.36 7.73
N ASP A 214 -2.21 -13.17 7.73
CA ASP A 214 -1.37 -12.68 6.64
C ASP A 214 -0.08 -13.50 6.56
N ARG A 215 0.00 -14.34 5.51
CA ARG A 215 1.19 -15.14 5.20
C ARG A 215 2.14 -14.42 4.25
N LEU A 216 1.65 -13.42 3.49
CA LEU A 216 2.51 -12.66 2.59
C LEU A 216 3.45 -11.74 3.36
N VAL A 217 2.89 -11.03 4.33
CA VAL A 217 3.61 -10.15 5.26
C VAL A 217 3.15 -10.49 6.68
N PRO A 218 3.88 -11.30 7.45
CA PRO A 218 3.47 -11.69 8.80
C PRO A 218 3.18 -10.50 9.72
N VAL A 219 2.10 -10.61 10.51
CA VAL A 219 1.61 -9.54 11.43
C VAL A 219 2.67 -9.06 12.42
N GLU A 220 3.67 -9.88 12.70
CA GLU A 220 4.85 -9.54 13.52
C GLU A 220 5.58 -8.30 13.03
N ASN A 221 5.55 -8.01 11.74
CA ASN A 221 6.10 -6.78 11.18
C ASN A 221 5.40 -5.54 11.75
N SER A 222 4.06 -5.54 11.78
CA SER A 222 3.29 -4.44 12.38
C SER A 222 3.47 -4.35 13.89
N ARG A 223 3.60 -5.47 14.60
CA ARG A 223 3.89 -5.49 16.04
C ARG A 223 5.22 -4.83 16.36
N ARG A 224 6.29 -5.18 15.62
CA ARG A 224 7.62 -4.54 15.75
C ARG A 224 7.58 -3.04 15.48
N MET A 225 6.85 -2.61 14.45
CA MET A 225 6.70 -1.18 14.17
C MET A 225 5.92 -0.47 15.28
N ALA A 226 4.85 -1.08 15.81
CA ALA A 226 4.05 -0.51 16.90
C ALA A 226 4.84 -0.33 18.21
N GLU A 227 5.79 -1.22 18.50
CA GLU A 227 6.65 -1.15 19.68
C GLU A 227 7.56 0.08 19.69
N VAL A 228 7.94 0.60 18.53
CA VAL A 228 8.91 1.69 18.39
C VAL A 228 8.28 3.03 17.96
N LEU A 229 7.07 3.02 17.40
CA LEU A 229 6.36 4.23 16.99
C LEU A 229 5.70 4.92 18.20
N PRO A 230 6.06 6.17 18.55
CA PRO A 230 5.57 6.83 19.77
C PRO A 230 4.05 7.06 19.82
N SER A 231 3.43 7.24 18.65
CA SER A 231 2.00 7.59 18.51
C SER A 231 1.26 6.56 17.68
N ALA A 232 1.58 5.27 17.87
CA ALA A 232 0.97 4.17 17.12
C ALA A 232 -0.22 3.55 17.85
N ARG A 233 -1.26 3.26 17.06
CA ARG A 233 -2.34 2.33 17.40
C ARG A 233 -2.22 1.13 16.48
N LEU A 234 -2.14 -0.08 17.02
CA LEU A 234 -2.16 -1.33 16.27
C LEU A 234 -3.53 -1.99 16.39
N GLU A 235 -4.14 -2.28 15.25
CA GLU A 235 -5.38 -3.05 15.12
C GLU A 235 -5.12 -4.33 14.34
N VAL A 236 -5.22 -5.46 15.03
CA VAL A 236 -5.11 -6.78 14.41
C VAL A 236 -6.51 -7.30 14.09
N LEU A 237 -6.77 -7.54 12.82
CA LEU A 237 -8.05 -8.03 12.32
C LEU A 237 -8.05 -9.56 12.35
N ALA A 238 -8.67 -10.13 13.39
CA ALA A 238 -8.75 -11.57 13.56
C ALA A 238 -9.55 -12.22 12.41
N GLY A 239 -8.95 -13.25 11.78
CA GLY A 239 -9.53 -13.97 10.66
C GLY A 239 -9.35 -13.25 9.29
N ALA A 240 -8.58 -12.17 9.22
CA ALA A 240 -8.20 -11.52 7.97
C ALA A 240 -6.77 -11.88 7.56
N SER A 241 -6.48 -11.81 6.27
CA SER A 241 -5.17 -11.98 5.68
C SER A 241 -4.65 -10.66 5.08
N HIS A 242 -3.82 -10.71 4.05
CA HIS A 242 -3.17 -9.55 3.43
C HIS A 242 -4.17 -8.58 2.79
N ILE A 243 -5.18 -9.10 2.09
CA ILE A 243 -6.26 -8.28 1.49
C ILE A 243 -7.40 -8.12 2.51
N PHE A 244 -7.08 -7.65 3.71
CA PHE A 244 -8.03 -7.48 4.81
C PHE A 244 -9.25 -6.61 4.46
N MET A 245 -9.13 -5.72 3.50
CA MET A 245 -10.23 -4.90 2.98
C MET A 245 -11.31 -5.74 2.30
N THR A 246 -10.96 -6.92 1.79
CA THR A 246 -11.88 -7.89 1.19
C THR A 246 -12.33 -8.93 2.21
N ASP A 247 -11.40 -9.42 3.03
CA ASP A 247 -11.68 -10.46 4.03
C ASP A 247 -12.64 -9.96 5.12
N GLN A 248 -12.47 -8.70 5.56
CA GLN A 248 -13.17 -8.09 6.69
C GLN A 248 -13.59 -6.63 6.39
N PRO A 249 -14.44 -6.38 5.36
CA PRO A 249 -14.72 -5.03 4.88
C PRO A 249 -15.34 -4.11 5.94
N GLU A 250 -16.33 -4.60 6.69
CA GLU A 250 -17.03 -3.85 7.73
C GLU A 250 -16.09 -3.45 8.89
N ARG A 251 -15.26 -4.40 9.33
CA ARG A 251 -14.33 -4.18 10.42
C ARG A 251 -13.18 -3.28 10.00
N THR A 252 -12.68 -3.45 8.78
CA THR A 252 -11.70 -2.55 8.16
C THR A 252 -12.21 -1.11 8.15
N ARG A 253 -13.44 -0.93 7.65
CA ARG A 253 -14.09 0.36 7.62
C ARG A 253 -14.18 0.98 9.02
N ALA A 254 -14.73 0.25 10.00
CA ALA A 254 -14.92 0.74 11.35
C ALA A 254 -13.59 1.19 12.01
N VAL A 255 -12.53 0.41 11.82
CA VAL A 255 -11.20 0.71 12.38
C VAL A 255 -10.58 1.94 11.71
N VAL A 256 -10.59 1.99 10.39
CA VAL A 256 -9.94 3.08 9.62
C VAL A 256 -10.73 4.38 9.78
N GLU A 257 -12.06 4.35 9.64
CA GLU A 257 -12.92 5.54 9.85
C GLU A 257 -12.76 6.09 11.26
N SER A 258 -12.72 5.24 12.30
CA SER A 258 -12.56 5.71 13.67
C SER A 258 -11.25 6.49 13.86
N PHE A 259 -10.17 6.08 13.20
CA PHE A 259 -8.89 6.78 13.27
C PHE A 259 -8.86 8.05 12.41
N LEU A 260 -9.48 8.02 11.23
CA LEU A 260 -9.45 9.13 10.30
C LEU A 260 -10.40 10.29 10.68
N ILE A 261 -11.52 9.99 11.33
CA ILE A 261 -12.61 10.94 11.56
C ILE A 261 -12.66 11.44 13.01
N GLN A 262 -12.10 10.73 13.99
CA GLN A 262 -12.25 10.98 15.43
C GLN A 262 -11.65 12.29 15.97
N ASP A 263 -11.01 13.15 15.17
CA ASP A 263 -10.44 14.44 15.61
C ASP A 263 -10.50 15.53 14.52
N GLN A 264 -11.58 15.58 13.78
CA GLN A 264 -11.86 16.71 12.88
C GLN A 264 -12.63 17.81 13.57
#